data_e9ac6898318e337afc2f174f196e3f29
#
_entry.id   e9ac6898318e337afc2f174f196e3f29
#
_cell.length_a   1.000
_cell.length_b   1.000
_cell.length_c   1.000
_cell.angle_alpha   90.00
_cell.angle_beta   90.00
_cell.angle_gamma   90.00
#
_symmetry.space_group_name_H-M   'P 1'
#
loop_
_entity.id
_entity.type
_entity.pdbx_description
1 polymer ?
#
loop_
_entity_poly.entity_id
_entity_poly.type
_entity_poly.pdbx_seq_one_letter_code
_entity_poly.pdbx_strand_id
1 'polypeptide(L)'
;FDAGKWGTGWNAFFGYSDGSNRQSRSKEVKPYECADVPDDGYPDGLTANLAVSKLKELLNREQPFCLAVGFFKPHLPFAAPQKYWDMYDEKKLLLSPIPDLPDGCSKLGFHNSDEFNGYLLGEEKASLNQRVSDAYARKLRHAYYACISYVDAQVGKLLDVLRDTGEFDNTIIVL
;
A
#
# COMPACT_ATOMS: atom_id res chain seq x y z
N PHE A 1 -4.47 3.74 17.98
CA PHE A 1 -4.40 4.34 16.64
C PHE A 1 -5.81 4.76 16.19
N ASP A 2 -6.03 6.04 16.08
CA ASP A 2 -7.23 6.57 15.45
C ASP A 2 -7.03 6.61 13.95
N ALA A 3 -7.70 5.73 13.25
CA ALA A 3 -7.64 5.66 11.78
C ALA A 3 -8.53 6.73 11.12
N GLY A 4 -8.98 7.73 11.87
CA GLY A 4 -9.81 8.82 11.37
C GLY A 4 -11.11 8.31 10.75
N LYS A 5 -11.45 8.83 9.59
CA LYS A 5 -12.71 8.56 8.87
C LYS A 5 -12.92 7.08 8.47
N TRP A 6 -11.86 6.27 8.38
CA TRP A 6 -11.98 4.86 7.98
C TRP A 6 -12.35 3.92 9.15
N GLY A 7 -12.33 4.39 10.38
CA GLY A 7 -12.44 3.54 11.58
C GLY A 7 -11.12 2.83 11.90
N THR A 8 -11.15 1.92 12.86
CA THR A 8 -9.95 1.27 13.39
C THR A 8 -9.63 -0.06 12.71
N GLY A 9 -8.35 -0.45 12.79
CA GLY A 9 -7.88 -1.79 12.44
C GLY A 9 -8.22 -2.20 11.01
N TRP A 10 -8.95 -3.28 10.88
CA TRP A 10 -9.27 -3.93 9.61
C TRP A 10 -10.05 -3.04 8.63
N ASN A 11 -10.81 -2.07 9.12
CA ASN A 11 -11.54 -1.14 8.26
C ASN A 11 -10.58 -0.17 7.54
N ALA A 12 -9.62 0.40 8.27
CA ALA A 12 -8.62 1.29 7.70
C ALA A 12 -7.73 0.58 6.65
N PHE A 13 -7.46 -0.71 6.86
CA PHE A 13 -6.69 -1.53 5.93
C PHE A 13 -7.25 -1.47 4.50
N PHE A 14 -8.57 -1.45 4.34
CA PHE A 14 -9.27 -1.40 3.06
C PHE A 14 -9.80 0.00 2.69
N GLY A 15 -9.18 1.06 3.22
CA GLY A 15 -9.66 2.43 3.10
C GLY A 15 -9.45 3.07 1.72
N TYR A 16 -10.40 3.94 1.34
CA TYR A 16 -10.39 4.80 0.17
C TYR A 16 -10.32 6.27 0.58
N SER A 17 -9.97 7.14 -0.36
CA SER A 17 -9.76 8.57 -0.11
C SER A 17 -11.00 9.30 0.44
N ASP A 18 -12.19 8.82 0.12
CA ASP A 18 -13.47 9.36 0.58
C ASP A 18 -13.84 8.96 2.03
N GLY A 19 -13.02 8.17 2.69
CA GLY A 19 -13.28 7.63 4.03
C GLY A 19 -14.11 6.34 4.05
N SER A 20 -14.56 5.87 2.90
CA SER A 20 -15.16 4.56 2.79
C SER A 20 -14.12 3.44 2.89
N ASN A 21 -14.56 2.22 3.05
CA ASN A 21 -13.74 1.03 2.97
C ASN A 21 -14.51 -0.10 2.25
N ARG A 22 -13.81 -1.15 1.88
CA ARG A 22 -14.39 -2.29 1.16
C ARG A 22 -15.61 -2.89 1.87
N GLN A 23 -15.60 -2.95 3.20
CA GLN A 23 -16.70 -3.49 4.00
C GLN A 23 -17.91 -2.55 4.03
N SER A 24 -17.68 -1.25 4.29
CA SER A 24 -18.75 -0.25 4.33
C SER A 24 -19.48 -0.08 2.99
N ARG A 25 -18.82 -0.43 1.89
CA ARG A 25 -19.36 -0.39 0.52
C ARG A 25 -19.81 -1.77 0.03
N SER A 26 -20.04 -2.74 0.93
CA SER A 26 -20.49 -4.11 0.56
C SER A 26 -19.65 -4.76 -0.55
N LYS A 27 -18.35 -4.46 -0.59
CA LYS A 27 -17.39 -4.85 -1.64
C LYS A 27 -17.62 -4.21 -3.02
N GLU A 28 -18.61 -3.33 -3.18
CA GLU A 28 -18.85 -2.56 -4.41
C GLU A 28 -17.84 -1.42 -4.55
N VAL A 29 -16.59 -1.80 -4.75
CA VAL A 29 -15.42 -0.91 -4.91
C VAL A 29 -14.45 -1.52 -5.91
N LYS A 30 -13.55 -0.67 -6.45
CA LYS A 30 -12.45 -1.10 -7.32
C LYS A 30 -11.26 -1.61 -6.48
N PRO A 31 -10.43 -2.51 -7.03
CA PRO A 31 -9.21 -2.98 -6.36
C PRO A 31 -8.06 -1.94 -6.37
N TYR A 32 -8.30 -0.74 -6.83
CA TYR A 32 -7.33 0.37 -6.89
C TYR A 32 -8.04 1.71 -6.80
N GLU A 33 -7.29 2.73 -6.38
CA GLU A 33 -7.73 4.12 -6.40
C GLU A 33 -6.54 5.06 -6.64
N CYS A 34 -6.74 6.03 -7.54
CA CYS A 34 -5.89 7.20 -7.75
C CYS A 34 -6.70 8.43 -7.37
N ALA A 35 -6.37 9.09 -6.27
CA ALA A 35 -7.08 10.29 -5.83
C ALA A 35 -6.11 11.45 -5.65
N ASP A 36 -6.55 12.65 -6.02
CA ASP A 36 -5.81 13.90 -5.79
C ASP A 36 -5.99 14.33 -4.31
N VAL A 37 -5.22 13.71 -3.45
CA VAL A 37 -5.22 13.93 -2.00
C VAL A 37 -3.79 13.99 -1.48
N PRO A 38 -3.54 14.64 -0.32
CA PRO A 38 -2.23 14.58 0.34
C PRO A 38 -1.94 13.15 0.88
N ASP A 39 -0.72 12.91 1.37
CA ASP A 39 -0.33 11.60 1.88
C ASP A 39 -1.25 11.07 2.98
N ASP A 40 -1.68 11.94 3.89
CA ASP A 40 -2.62 11.62 4.97
C ASP A 40 -4.09 11.57 4.52
N GLY A 41 -4.34 11.72 3.23
CA GLY A 41 -5.59 11.35 2.59
C GLY A 41 -5.88 9.84 2.63
N TYR A 42 -4.86 9.02 2.95
CA TYR A 42 -4.96 7.58 3.16
C TYR A 42 -4.37 7.14 4.51
N PRO A 43 -4.75 5.96 5.03
CA PRO A 43 -4.36 5.48 6.37
C PRO A 43 -2.85 5.43 6.62
N ASP A 44 -2.04 5.05 5.62
CA ASP A 44 -0.58 4.93 5.77
C ASP A 44 0.10 6.27 6.00
N GLY A 45 -0.41 7.35 5.39
CA GLY A 45 0.08 8.70 5.67
C GLY A 45 -0.22 9.16 7.09
N LEU A 46 -1.39 8.83 7.63
CA LEU A 46 -1.71 9.09 9.05
C LEU A 46 -0.81 8.26 9.98
N THR A 47 -0.56 7.00 9.61
CA THR A 47 0.38 6.14 10.35
C THR A 47 1.77 6.77 10.38
N ALA A 48 2.26 7.26 9.24
CA ALA A 48 3.56 7.94 9.17
C ALA A 48 3.60 9.21 10.02
N ASN A 49 2.57 10.05 9.96
CA ASN A 49 2.50 11.27 10.77
C ASN A 49 2.52 10.96 12.27
N LEU A 50 1.76 9.94 12.70
CA LEU A 50 1.76 9.49 14.10
C LEU A 50 3.12 8.91 14.49
N ALA A 51 3.75 8.10 13.64
CA ALA A 51 5.05 7.50 13.88
C ALA A 51 6.16 8.56 13.98
N VAL A 52 6.13 9.59 13.12
CA VAL A 52 7.03 10.75 13.20
C VAL A 52 6.88 11.48 14.53
N SER A 53 5.63 11.74 14.96
CA SER A 53 5.38 12.38 16.26
C SER A 53 5.91 11.53 17.41
N LYS A 54 5.65 10.21 17.37
CA LYS A 54 6.11 9.27 18.40
C LYS A 54 7.63 9.12 18.41
N LEU A 55 8.27 9.07 17.25
CA LEU A 55 9.72 9.02 17.14
C LEU A 55 10.37 10.26 17.79
N LYS A 56 9.87 11.46 17.49
CA LYS A 56 10.34 12.69 18.09
C LYS A 56 10.19 12.70 19.63
N GLU A 57 9.07 12.18 20.16
CA GLU A 57 8.85 12.01 21.59
C GLU A 57 9.89 11.06 22.21
N LEU A 58 10.17 9.93 21.56
CA LEU A 58 11.10 8.91 22.03
C LEU A 58 12.54 9.40 22.02
N LEU A 59 12.95 10.16 21.00
CA LEU A 59 14.28 10.74 20.89
C LEU A 59 14.58 11.78 21.99
N ASN A 60 13.55 12.35 22.63
CA ASN A 60 13.73 13.26 23.78
C ASN A 60 13.92 12.52 25.11
N ARG A 61 13.93 11.18 25.13
CA ARG A 61 14.12 10.38 26.34
C ARG A 61 15.58 9.93 26.46
N GLU A 62 16.09 9.79 27.67
CA GLU A 62 17.42 9.26 27.93
C GLU A 62 17.55 7.74 27.73
N GLN A 63 16.43 7.03 27.66
CA GLN A 63 16.42 5.57 27.60
C GLN A 63 16.38 5.06 26.17
N PRO A 64 17.13 3.99 25.85
CA PRO A 64 16.98 3.30 24.58
C PRO A 64 15.54 2.85 24.34
N PHE A 65 15.13 2.85 23.07
CA PHE A 65 13.77 2.44 22.68
C PHE A 65 13.80 1.55 21.46
N CYS A 66 12.70 0.84 21.22
CA CYS A 66 12.38 0.16 20.00
C CYS A 66 11.04 0.70 19.48
N LEU A 67 10.99 1.10 18.21
CA LEU A 67 9.77 1.58 17.55
C LEU A 67 9.49 0.69 16.34
N ALA A 68 8.35 -0.01 16.35
CA ALA A 68 7.85 -0.76 15.21
C ALA A 68 6.73 0.03 14.53
N VAL A 69 6.83 0.22 13.22
CA VAL A 69 5.86 0.93 12.40
C VAL A 69 5.40 0.02 11.27
N GLY A 70 4.09 -0.18 11.12
CA GLY A 70 3.51 -1.00 10.08
C GLY A 70 2.69 -0.18 9.09
N PHE A 71 2.87 -0.46 7.80
CA PHE A 71 2.10 0.11 6.69
C PHE A 71 1.27 -0.97 6.01
N PHE A 72 0.13 -0.59 5.43
CA PHE A 72 -0.77 -1.52 4.75
C PHE A 72 -0.37 -1.75 3.30
N LYS A 73 0.06 -0.69 2.62
CA LYS A 73 0.43 -0.78 1.20
C LYS A 73 1.81 -1.45 1.06
N PRO A 74 2.01 -2.20 -0.03
CA PRO A 74 1.23 -2.29 -1.26
C PRO A 74 0.14 -3.38 -1.29
N HIS A 75 -0.50 -3.74 -0.19
CA HIS A 75 -1.65 -4.65 -0.20
C HIS A 75 -2.88 -4.01 -0.88
N LEU A 76 -3.78 -4.83 -1.40
CA LEU A 76 -5.10 -4.41 -1.94
C LEU A 76 -5.95 -3.66 -0.88
N PRO A 77 -6.76 -2.67 -1.28
CA PRO A 77 -6.80 -2.06 -2.61
C PRO A 77 -5.52 -1.28 -2.89
N PHE A 78 -5.08 -1.24 -4.14
CA PHE A 78 -3.91 -0.45 -4.54
C PHE A 78 -4.28 1.03 -4.60
N ALA A 79 -4.42 1.63 -3.44
CA ALA A 79 -4.83 3.02 -3.28
C ALA A 79 -3.63 3.89 -2.87
N ALA A 80 -3.35 4.94 -3.65
CA ALA A 80 -2.28 5.89 -3.40
C ALA A 80 -2.64 7.28 -3.94
N PRO A 81 -2.10 8.36 -3.35
CA PRO A 81 -2.25 9.71 -3.90
C PRO A 81 -1.77 9.82 -5.35
N GLN A 82 -2.47 10.63 -6.15
CA GLN A 82 -2.21 10.80 -7.58
C GLN A 82 -0.74 11.10 -7.90
N LYS A 83 -0.07 11.93 -7.10
CA LYS A 83 1.35 12.27 -7.31
C LYS A 83 2.29 11.07 -7.44
N TYR A 84 1.97 9.93 -6.83
CA TYR A 84 2.75 8.70 -6.95
C TYR A 84 2.38 7.91 -8.21
N TRP A 85 1.14 8.01 -8.68
CA TRP A 85 0.74 7.47 -9.97
C TRP A 85 1.42 8.21 -11.12
N ASP A 86 1.50 9.52 -11.03
CA ASP A 86 2.12 10.38 -12.04
C ASP A 86 3.63 10.14 -12.21
N MET A 87 4.28 9.42 -11.28
CA MET A 87 5.69 9.01 -11.40
C MET A 87 5.93 7.96 -12.48
N TYR A 88 4.87 7.28 -12.96
CA TYR A 88 4.97 6.15 -13.86
C TYR A 88 4.13 6.35 -15.12
N ASP A 89 4.69 5.97 -16.26
CA ASP A 89 3.96 5.84 -17.52
C ASP A 89 3.45 4.40 -17.65
N GLU A 90 2.14 4.20 -17.46
CA GLU A 90 1.50 2.88 -17.54
C GLU A 90 1.86 2.13 -18.82
N LYS A 91 1.95 2.84 -19.96
CA LYS A 91 2.26 2.23 -21.27
C LYS A 91 3.67 1.64 -21.35
N LYS A 92 4.59 2.11 -20.51
CA LYS A 92 5.99 1.63 -20.47
C LYS A 92 6.21 0.53 -19.44
N LEU A 93 5.22 0.22 -18.61
CA LEU A 93 5.36 -0.84 -17.60
C LEU A 93 5.41 -2.21 -18.28
N LEU A 94 6.49 -2.91 -18.01
CA LEU A 94 6.69 -4.27 -18.52
C LEU A 94 5.79 -5.25 -17.74
N LEU A 95 5.21 -6.20 -18.43
CA LEU A 95 4.52 -7.34 -17.82
C LEU A 95 5.52 -8.49 -17.58
N SER A 96 5.09 -9.49 -16.81
CA SER A 96 5.90 -10.69 -16.61
C SER A 96 6.18 -11.38 -17.95
N PRO A 97 7.43 -11.73 -18.25
CA PRO A 97 7.74 -12.51 -19.44
C PRO A 97 7.22 -13.95 -19.34
N ILE A 98 6.92 -14.42 -18.11
CA ILE A 98 6.37 -15.75 -17.86
C ILE A 98 5.08 -15.56 -17.04
N PRO A 99 3.95 -15.32 -17.73
CA PRO A 99 2.69 -14.99 -17.05
C PRO A 99 1.88 -16.23 -16.64
N ASP A 100 2.21 -17.39 -17.18
CA ASP A 100 1.50 -18.63 -16.93
C ASP A 100 2.12 -19.42 -15.77
N LEU A 101 1.36 -20.37 -15.23
CA LEU A 101 1.89 -21.28 -14.23
C LEU A 101 2.99 -22.14 -14.85
N PRO A 102 4.13 -22.35 -14.16
CA PRO A 102 5.18 -23.23 -14.64
C PRO A 102 4.68 -24.66 -14.81
N ASP A 103 5.15 -25.34 -15.87
CA ASP A 103 4.80 -26.73 -16.11
C ASP A 103 5.22 -27.63 -14.93
N GLY A 104 4.34 -28.54 -14.55
CA GLY A 104 4.61 -29.52 -13.48
C GLY A 104 4.55 -28.98 -12.05
N CYS A 105 4.26 -27.68 -11.84
CA CYS A 105 4.12 -27.19 -10.48
C CYS A 105 2.75 -27.51 -9.88
N SER A 106 2.75 -27.74 -8.56
CA SER A 106 1.51 -28.01 -7.83
C SER A 106 0.65 -26.75 -7.75
N LYS A 107 -0.61 -26.88 -8.13
CA LYS A 107 -1.60 -25.79 -7.97
C LYS A 107 -1.81 -25.38 -6.51
N LEU A 108 -1.45 -26.23 -5.55
CA LEU A 108 -1.52 -25.92 -4.11
C LEU A 108 -0.59 -24.79 -3.68
N GLY A 109 0.45 -24.49 -4.46
CA GLY A 109 1.36 -23.37 -4.22
C GLY A 109 0.85 -22.02 -4.69
N PHE A 110 -0.34 -21.97 -5.31
CA PHE A 110 -0.92 -20.75 -5.88
C PHE A 110 -2.32 -20.49 -5.32
N HIS A 111 -2.68 -19.23 -5.19
CA HIS A 111 -4.03 -18.84 -4.79
C HIS A 111 -4.89 -18.51 -6.00
N ASN A 112 -6.20 -18.62 -5.85
CA ASN A 112 -7.18 -18.43 -6.92
C ASN A 112 -7.64 -16.96 -7.09
N SER A 113 -6.88 -16.00 -6.57
CA SER A 113 -7.20 -14.56 -6.63
C SER A 113 -8.51 -14.16 -5.95
N ASP A 114 -8.94 -14.90 -4.94
CA ASP A 114 -10.25 -14.72 -4.30
C ASP A 114 -10.41 -13.33 -3.68
N GLU A 115 -9.35 -12.80 -3.06
CA GLU A 115 -9.41 -11.44 -2.51
C GLU A 115 -9.56 -10.40 -3.61
N PHE A 116 -8.76 -10.48 -4.67
CA PHE A 116 -8.85 -9.59 -5.82
C PHE A 116 -10.24 -9.67 -6.47
N ASN A 117 -10.76 -10.88 -6.65
CA ASN A 117 -12.09 -11.09 -7.20
C ASN A 117 -13.22 -10.58 -6.30
N GLY A 118 -12.94 -10.41 -5.01
CA GLY A 118 -13.86 -9.84 -4.04
C GLY A 118 -14.09 -8.33 -4.17
N TYR A 119 -13.35 -7.63 -5.03
CA TYR A 119 -13.62 -6.24 -5.40
C TYR A 119 -14.61 -6.22 -6.56
N LEU A 120 -15.89 -5.97 -6.26
CA LEU A 120 -17.00 -6.20 -7.21
C LEU A 120 -16.99 -5.24 -8.41
N LEU A 121 -16.40 -4.05 -8.27
CA LEU A 121 -16.21 -3.11 -9.37
C LEU A 121 -14.85 -3.27 -10.06
N GLY A 122 -14.15 -4.39 -9.86
CA GLY A 122 -12.99 -4.78 -10.66
C GLY A 122 -13.40 -5.01 -12.12
N GLU A 123 -12.60 -4.51 -13.06
CA GLU A 123 -12.93 -4.58 -14.50
C GLU A 123 -12.90 -6.00 -15.03
N GLU A 124 -12.00 -6.83 -14.50
CA GLU A 124 -11.86 -8.25 -14.87
C GLU A 124 -11.63 -9.11 -13.62
N LYS A 125 -11.82 -10.39 -13.76
CA LYS A 125 -11.57 -11.42 -12.74
C LYS A 125 -10.41 -12.31 -13.15
N ALA A 126 -9.71 -12.85 -12.17
CA ALA A 126 -8.59 -13.77 -12.39
C ALA A 126 -8.79 -15.10 -11.66
N SER A 127 -8.18 -16.14 -12.17
CA SER A 127 -8.11 -17.45 -11.52
C SER A 127 -6.83 -18.18 -11.94
N LEU A 128 -6.59 -19.36 -11.40
CA LEU A 128 -5.47 -20.21 -11.83
C LEU A 128 -5.54 -20.59 -13.34
N ASN A 129 -6.72 -20.50 -13.95
CA ASN A 129 -6.93 -20.89 -15.34
C ASN A 129 -7.33 -19.70 -16.24
N GLN A 130 -7.40 -18.48 -15.68
CA GLN A 130 -7.83 -17.29 -16.41
C GLN A 130 -7.03 -16.08 -15.96
N ARG A 131 -6.22 -15.56 -16.85
CA ARG A 131 -5.49 -14.29 -16.66
C ARG A 131 -6.41 -13.11 -16.97
N VAL A 132 -6.13 -11.98 -16.34
CA VAL A 132 -6.66 -10.69 -16.79
C VAL A 132 -5.95 -10.28 -18.10
N SER A 133 -6.56 -9.37 -18.85
CA SER A 133 -5.93 -8.81 -20.06
C SER A 133 -4.61 -8.10 -19.73
N ASP A 134 -3.71 -8.01 -20.72
CA ASP A 134 -2.45 -7.28 -20.56
C ASP A 134 -2.67 -5.80 -20.21
N ALA A 135 -3.74 -5.20 -20.74
CA ALA A 135 -4.10 -3.83 -20.41
C ALA A 135 -4.47 -3.69 -18.94
N TYR A 136 -5.31 -4.57 -18.42
CA TYR A 136 -5.72 -4.53 -17.01
C TYR A 136 -4.58 -4.93 -16.08
N ALA A 137 -3.77 -5.93 -16.44
CA ALA A 137 -2.57 -6.30 -15.70
C ALA A 137 -1.59 -5.11 -15.59
N ARG A 138 -1.43 -4.32 -16.65
CA ARG A 138 -0.56 -3.14 -16.67
C ARG A 138 -1.11 -2.03 -15.75
N LYS A 139 -2.43 -1.80 -15.78
CA LYS A 139 -3.13 -0.88 -14.87
C LYS A 139 -2.94 -1.27 -13.41
N LEU A 140 -3.13 -2.54 -13.06
CA LEU A 140 -2.93 -3.04 -11.70
C LEU A 140 -1.47 -2.92 -11.26
N ARG A 141 -0.51 -3.17 -12.15
CA ARG A 141 0.92 -2.98 -11.89
C ARG A 141 1.26 -1.51 -11.67
N HIS A 142 0.65 -0.61 -12.42
CA HIS A 142 0.78 0.83 -12.22
C HIS A 142 0.31 1.23 -10.81
N ALA A 143 -0.88 0.78 -10.44
CA ALA A 143 -1.43 0.99 -9.10
C ALA A 143 -0.52 0.46 -7.99
N TYR A 144 0.04 -0.74 -8.18
CA TYR A 144 0.97 -1.36 -7.25
C TYR A 144 2.26 -0.55 -7.09
N TYR A 145 2.85 -0.08 -8.20
CA TYR A 145 4.05 0.75 -8.16
C TYR A 145 3.80 2.10 -7.48
N ALA A 146 2.65 2.72 -7.72
CA ALA A 146 2.24 3.93 -7.02
C ALA A 146 2.17 3.70 -5.50
N CYS A 147 1.63 2.56 -5.06
CA CYS A 147 1.60 2.18 -3.65
C CYS A 147 3.00 1.97 -3.06
N ILE A 148 3.94 1.36 -3.80
CA ILE A 148 5.33 1.20 -3.34
C ILE A 148 5.97 2.58 -3.13
N SER A 149 5.88 3.47 -4.12
CA SER A 149 6.44 4.83 -4.00
C SER A 149 5.78 5.65 -2.89
N TYR A 150 4.49 5.44 -2.68
CA TYR A 150 3.76 6.05 -1.58
C TYR A 150 4.31 5.62 -0.21
N VAL A 151 4.47 4.31 0.01
CA VAL A 151 5.02 3.79 1.28
C VAL A 151 6.48 4.17 1.45
N ASP A 152 7.29 4.11 0.39
CA ASP A 152 8.69 4.55 0.42
C ASP A 152 8.80 6.00 0.92
N ALA A 153 7.95 6.89 0.42
CA ALA A 153 7.90 8.27 0.90
C ALA A 153 7.46 8.38 2.38
N GLN A 154 6.58 7.48 2.85
CA GLN A 154 6.19 7.46 4.27
C GLN A 154 7.35 6.98 5.17
N VAL A 155 8.08 5.95 4.75
CA VAL A 155 9.32 5.52 5.42
C VAL A 155 10.35 6.63 5.42
N GLY A 156 10.51 7.32 4.29
CA GLY A 156 11.40 8.49 4.15
C GLY A 156 11.19 9.54 5.24
N LYS A 157 9.93 9.85 5.61
CA LYS A 157 9.63 10.82 6.68
C LYS A 157 10.23 10.44 8.03
N LEU A 158 10.26 9.16 8.37
CA LEU A 158 10.87 8.68 9.61
C LEU A 158 12.40 8.77 9.55
N LEU A 159 12.98 8.39 8.40
CA LEU A 159 14.42 8.46 8.17
C LEU A 159 14.91 9.91 8.22
N ASP A 160 14.13 10.84 7.68
CA ASP A 160 14.47 12.26 7.71
C ASP A 160 14.46 12.80 9.15
N VAL A 161 13.53 12.38 10.00
CA VAL A 161 13.58 12.74 11.44
C VAL A 161 14.88 12.28 12.09
N LEU A 162 15.35 11.06 11.82
CA LEU A 162 16.61 10.56 12.37
C LEU A 162 17.82 11.35 11.85
N ARG A 163 17.82 11.73 10.57
CA ARG A 163 18.89 12.56 9.97
C ARG A 163 18.89 13.95 10.58
N ASP A 164 17.73 14.59 10.65
CA ASP A 164 17.59 15.97 11.15
C ASP A 164 17.96 16.10 12.63
N THR A 165 17.79 15.02 13.40
CA THR A 165 18.15 14.98 14.83
C THR A 165 19.56 14.47 15.10
N GLY A 166 20.29 14.01 14.06
CA GLY A 166 21.64 13.44 14.19
C GLY A 166 21.68 12.01 14.74
N GLU A 167 20.50 11.34 14.83
CA GLU A 167 20.38 10.00 15.42
C GLU A 167 20.41 8.88 14.38
N PHE A 168 20.60 9.21 13.10
CA PHE A 168 20.58 8.21 12.02
C PHE A 168 21.65 7.14 12.21
N ASP A 169 22.89 7.53 12.51
CA ASP A 169 24.03 6.61 12.71
C ASP A 169 23.99 5.89 14.07
N ASN A 170 23.14 6.36 14.99
CA ASN A 170 22.92 5.76 16.30
C ASN A 170 21.68 4.85 16.36
N THR A 171 21.05 4.59 15.22
CA THR A 171 19.80 3.82 15.13
C THR A 171 19.96 2.61 14.21
N ILE A 172 19.60 1.42 14.69
CA ILE A 172 19.48 0.22 13.86
C ILE A 172 18.13 0.26 13.16
N ILE A 173 18.16 0.29 11.83
CA ILE A 173 16.96 0.32 10.98
C ILE A 173 16.82 -1.06 10.32
N VAL A 174 15.64 -1.66 10.45
CA VAL A 174 15.29 -2.96 9.85
C VAL A 174 14.03 -2.78 9.01
N LEU A 175 14.07 -3.17 7.72
CA LEU A 175 12.97 -3.17 6.75
C LEU A 175 12.66 -4.59 6.31
#